data_f1daa8d8a178e9e92bc43257cf1f6aac
#
_entry.id   f1daa8d8a178e9e92bc43257cf1f6aac
#
_cell.length_a   1.000
_cell.length_b   1.000
_cell.length_c   1.000
_cell.angle_alpha   90.00
_cell.angle_beta   90.00
_cell.angle_gamma   90.00
#
_symmetry.space_group_name_H-M   'P 1'
#
loop_
_entity.id
_entity.type
_entity.pdbx_description
1 polymer ?
#
loop_
_entity_poly.entity_id
_entity_poly.type
_entity_poly.pdbx_seq_one_letter_code
_entity_poly.pdbx_strand_id
1 'polypeptide(L)'
;MTHRGLTGYKVLLALLALLALLVLAPSSLMAAAPTLPGAGFEVEGYQLQLRPDLSTTALSGVQRIRLRSTSDHLTQLTFSPNALQVLSAELNDQPIAVTSTTDGITFALPSALAKGARASLTFKIVGVPAQGVVRAASGFYTSYFACDWMVCLQDSPGQKASFALDLFVPAGIDTLSIGVGLPQKVLPNGLVLHRWRATRPYSAYLFGFAVGTFSQQSAKTTAGTFVYLDGTGQGANLAAAFQQTPSIAAFFAQAAGIALPDGRYTQLLVPGQEAQEAATFSLIGVQALQDEQEDPASSWIIAHEMAHQWWGNLVTCASWQDFWLNEGITTFMVAAWKQHAFGEAAYQQELDEARRRLAVARDAGFDKPLAWSGEYPSLRVRRAVQYSKGALFMAHLRQTLGERAFWAGMRRYTRKNVGRTVVSHDLQVAMEHSSGRDLSALFAQWVYGDEATN
;
A
#
# COMPACT_ATOMS: atom_id res chain seq x y z
N MET A 1 78.35 1.62 50.15
CA MET A 1 78.43 1.55 48.67
C MET A 1 77.46 0.48 48.23
N THR A 2 76.45 0.65 47.60
CA THR A 2 75.59 1.55 46.83
C THR A 2 74.34 0.76 46.46
N HIS A 3 73.22 1.01 47.16
CA HIS A 3 71.90 0.52 46.76
C HIS A 3 71.29 1.53 45.78
N ARG A 4 71.61 1.42 44.53
CA ARG A 4 70.89 2.17 43.45
C ARG A 4 70.87 1.29 42.16
N GLY A 5 69.86 0.49 42.01
CA GLY A 5 69.75 -0.30 40.76
C GLY A 5 68.47 -1.09 40.57
N LEU A 6 67.60 -1.21 41.58
CA LEU A 6 66.39 -2.08 41.43
C LEU A 6 65.05 -1.35 41.31
N THR A 7 65.03 -0.03 41.40
CA THR A 7 63.76 0.73 41.29
C THR A 7 63.34 1.07 39.85
N GLY A 8 64.32 1.18 38.92
CA GLY A 8 64.05 1.51 37.54
C GLY A 8 63.38 0.36 36.72
N TYR A 9 63.77 -0.89 37.05
CA TYR A 9 63.23 -2.06 36.30
C TYR A 9 61.79 -2.40 36.69
N LYS A 10 61.36 -2.15 37.91
CA LYS A 10 59.99 -2.39 38.37
C LYS A 10 58.96 -1.37 37.77
N VAL A 11 59.40 -0.14 37.55
CA VAL A 11 58.57 0.91 36.95
C VAL A 11 58.42 0.68 35.44
N LEU A 12 59.47 0.21 34.76
CA LEU A 12 59.42 -0.10 33.32
C LEU A 12 58.54 -1.32 33.01
N LEU A 13 58.58 -2.36 33.86
CA LEU A 13 57.71 -3.54 33.74
C LEU A 13 56.24 -3.23 34.10
N ALA A 14 55.96 -2.31 35.01
CA ALA A 14 54.61 -1.87 35.32
C ALA A 14 54.01 -1.00 34.21
N LEU A 15 54.81 -0.17 33.55
CA LEU A 15 54.38 0.62 32.37
C LEU A 15 54.15 -0.24 31.12
N LEU A 16 54.95 -1.28 30.89
CA LEU A 16 54.75 -2.23 29.80
C LEU A 16 53.54 -3.14 30.06
N ALA A 17 53.23 -3.51 31.30
CA ALA A 17 52.01 -4.25 31.64
C ALA A 17 50.73 -3.38 31.49
N LEU A 18 50.80 -2.07 31.79
CA LEU A 18 49.69 -1.14 31.56
C LEU A 18 49.45 -0.87 30.05
N LEU A 19 50.51 -0.80 29.22
CA LEU A 19 50.37 -0.68 27.78
C LEU A 19 49.82 -1.97 27.11
N ALA A 20 50.15 -3.15 27.67
CA ALA A 20 49.60 -4.43 27.16
C ALA A 20 48.13 -4.63 27.53
N LEU A 21 47.64 -4.03 28.63
CA LEU A 21 46.23 -4.05 29.03
C LEU A 21 45.34 -3.05 28.21
N LEU A 22 45.96 -2.03 27.62
CA LEU A 22 45.24 -1.09 26.73
C LEU A 22 45.02 -1.59 25.31
N VAL A 23 45.67 -2.68 24.88
CA VAL A 23 45.53 -3.28 23.53
C VAL A 23 44.49 -4.40 23.48
N LEU A 24 43.98 -4.84 24.65
CA LEU A 24 42.94 -5.88 24.77
C LEU A 24 41.60 -5.37 25.30
N ALA A 25 41.31 -4.09 25.10
CA ALA A 25 39.89 -3.66 25.18
C ALA A 25 39.13 -4.37 24.05
N PRO A 26 38.13 -5.20 24.34
CA PRO A 26 37.29 -5.71 23.30
C PRO A 26 36.71 -4.49 22.61
N SER A 27 36.94 -4.35 21.31
CA SER A 27 36.17 -3.45 20.48
C SER A 27 34.72 -3.83 20.72
N SER A 28 34.04 -3.17 21.63
CA SER A 28 32.58 -3.24 21.71
C SER A 28 32.14 -2.87 20.32
N LEU A 29 31.71 -3.86 19.53
CA LEU A 29 30.88 -3.60 18.37
C LEU A 29 29.72 -2.76 18.94
N MET A 30 29.80 -1.44 18.79
CA MET A 30 28.61 -0.62 18.93
C MET A 30 27.62 -1.19 17.92
N ALA A 31 26.59 -1.86 18.43
CA ALA A 31 25.47 -2.25 17.60
C ALA A 31 25.05 -0.99 16.85
N ALA A 32 25.14 -1.03 15.53
CA ALA A 32 24.67 0.08 14.72
C ALA A 32 23.24 0.39 15.15
N ALA A 33 22.93 1.67 15.33
CA ALA A 33 21.58 2.09 15.68
C ALA A 33 20.59 1.43 14.68
N PRO A 34 19.44 0.95 15.16
CA PRO A 34 18.48 0.30 14.28
C PRO A 34 18.11 1.25 13.12
N THR A 35 18.29 0.78 11.90
CA THR A 35 18.00 1.57 10.72
C THR A 35 16.52 1.44 10.41
N LEU A 36 15.83 2.55 10.19
CA LEU A 36 14.43 2.54 9.81
C LEU A 36 14.21 1.72 8.51
N PRO A 37 13.10 0.98 8.40
CA PRO A 37 12.75 0.27 7.18
C PRO A 37 12.80 1.19 5.94
N GLY A 38 13.48 0.74 4.89
CA GLY A 38 13.62 1.49 3.64
C GLY A 38 14.73 2.55 3.63
N ALA A 39 15.44 2.76 4.74
CA ALA A 39 16.49 3.77 4.80
C ALA A 39 17.68 3.41 3.89
N GLY A 40 18.03 4.32 2.98
CA GLY A 40 19.20 4.23 2.12
C GLY A 40 19.02 3.37 0.86
N PHE A 41 17.83 2.90 0.54
CA PHE A 41 17.55 2.16 -0.69
C PHE A 41 16.11 2.35 -1.19
N GLU A 42 15.92 2.03 -2.46
CA GLU A 42 14.60 1.94 -3.11
C GLU A 42 14.41 0.54 -3.67
N VAL A 43 13.17 0.03 -3.58
CA VAL A 43 12.80 -1.26 -4.16
C VAL A 43 12.30 -1.05 -5.60
N GLU A 44 12.94 -1.72 -6.56
CA GLU A 44 12.56 -1.69 -7.98
C GLU A 44 11.58 -2.82 -8.33
N GLY A 45 11.53 -3.90 -7.54
CA GLY A 45 10.61 -4.99 -7.82
C GLY A 45 10.62 -6.13 -6.81
N TYR A 46 9.46 -6.73 -6.66
CA TYR A 46 9.20 -7.92 -5.85
C TYR A 46 8.83 -9.10 -6.75
N GLN A 47 9.44 -10.23 -6.54
CA GLN A 47 9.08 -11.51 -7.16
C GLN A 47 8.89 -12.56 -6.07
N LEU A 48 7.73 -13.21 -6.04
CA LEU A 48 7.40 -14.22 -5.07
C LEU A 48 7.03 -15.53 -5.76
N GLN A 49 7.48 -16.63 -5.18
CA GLN A 49 7.07 -17.99 -5.51
C GLN A 49 6.54 -18.60 -4.23
N LEU A 50 5.23 -18.67 -4.06
CA LEU A 50 4.59 -19.08 -2.82
C LEU A 50 3.79 -20.37 -2.97
N ARG A 51 3.85 -21.17 -1.94
CA ARG A 51 3.01 -22.34 -1.73
C ARG A 51 2.14 -22.09 -0.49
N PRO A 52 0.89 -21.66 -0.70
CA PRO A 52 -0.07 -21.44 0.40
C PRO A 52 -0.57 -22.78 0.92
N ASP A 53 -0.72 -22.90 2.23
CA ASP A 53 -1.44 -23.98 2.89
C ASP A 53 -2.86 -23.53 3.18
N LEU A 54 -3.83 -24.08 2.45
CA LEU A 54 -5.23 -23.70 2.55
C LEU A 54 -5.85 -24.08 3.90
N SER A 55 -5.25 -25.02 4.63
CA SER A 55 -5.77 -25.47 5.93
C SER A 55 -5.32 -24.60 7.10
N THR A 56 -4.10 -24.06 7.04
CA THR A 56 -3.47 -23.30 8.13
C THR A 56 -3.28 -21.82 7.84
N THR A 57 -3.41 -21.38 6.58
CA THR A 57 -2.99 -20.08 6.07
C THR A 57 -1.47 -19.85 6.07
N ALA A 58 -0.68 -20.89 6.36
CA ALA A 58 0.77 -20.80 6.30
C ALA A 58 1.24 -20.59 4.88
N LEU A 59 2.31 -19.84 4.74
CA LEU A 59 2.99 -19.57 3.49
C LEU A 59 4.40 -20.13 3.55
N SER A 60 4.84 -20.72 2.46
CA SER A 60 6.24 -21.10 2.27
C SER A 60 6.67 -20.75 0.85
N GLY A 61 7.93 -20.38 0.67
CA GLY A 61 8.39 -20.07 -0.67
C GLY A 61 9.69 -19.30 -0.75
N VAL A 62 9.89 -18.70 -1.91
CA VAL A 62 11.07 -17.87 -2.22
C VAL A 62 10.59 -16.47 -2.58
N GLN A 63 11.24 -15.48 -2.02
CA GLN A 63 11.05 -14.09 -2.43
C GLN A 63 12.37 -13.54 -2.96
N ARG A 64 12.28 -12.79 -4.06
CA ARG A 64 13.38 -12.01 -4.62
C ARG A 64 12.98 -10.54 -4.64
N ILE A 65 13.87 -9.68 -4.14
CA ILE A 65 13.73 -8.23 -4.16
C ILE A 65 14.85 -7.63 -4.98
N ARG A 66 14.52 -6.85 -5.99
CA ARG A 66 15.48 -6.00 -6.72
C ARG A 66 15.44 -4.62 -6.14
N LEU A 67 16.60 -4.07 -5.84
CA LEU A 67 16.72 -2.77 -5.19
C LEU A 67 17.88 -1.95 -5.74
N ARG A 68 17.85 -0.66 -5.44
CA ARG A 68 18.89 0.31 -5.78
C ARG A 68 19.27 1.11 -4.52
N SER A 69 20.56 1.21 -4.23
CA SER A 69 21.05 2.06 -3.14
C SER A 69 20.82 3.53 -3.45
N THR A 70 20.34 4.29 -2.46
CA THR A 70 20.25 5.75 -2.48
C THR A 70 21.32 6.41 -1.57
N SER A 71 22.03 5.59 -0.77
CA SER A 71 23.11 5.99 0.13
C SER A 71 24.48 5.76 -0.51
N ASP A 72 25.45 6.59 -0.18
CA ASP A 72 26.84 6.43 -0.65
C ASP A 72 27.56 5.25 0.06
N HIS A 73 27.03 4.78 1.19
CA HIS A 73 27.62 3.70 1.98
C HIS A 73 26.53 2.88 2.68
N LEU A 74 25.77 2.10 1.90
CA LEU A 74 24.71 1.23 2.42
C LEU A 74 25.31 -0.11 2.89
N THR A 75 25.23 -0.41 4.18
CA THR A 75 25.79 -1.63 4.80
C THR A 75 24.75 -2.64 5.24
N GLN A 76 23.47 -2.27 5.24
CA GLN A 76 22.36 -3.16 5.59
C GLN A 76 21.06 -2.76 4.90
N LEU A 77 20.15 -3.72 4.76
CA LEU A 77 18.81 -3.51 4.21
C LEU A 77 17.79 -3.87 5.30
N THR A 78 17.03 -2.89 5.77
CA THR A 78 15.98 -3.13 6.78
C THR A 78 14.60 -2.97 6.13
N PHE A 79 13.76 -4.00 6.28
CA PHE A 79 12.37 -4.05 5.85
C PHE A 79 11.43 -4.03 7.04
N SER A 80 10.14 -3.79 6.79
CA SER A 80 9.12 -3.79 7.84
C SER A 80 9.07 -5.14 8.58
N PRO A 81 8.80 -5.16 9.90
CA PRO A 81 8.69 -6.40 10.66
C PRO A 81 7.49 -7.21 10.22
N ASN A 82 7.58 -8.53 10.34
CA ASN A 82 6.46 -9.46 10.21
C ASN A 82 6.73 -10.76 10.97
N ALA A 83 5.76 -11.68 10.98
CA ALA A 83 5.85 -12.96 11.67
C ALA A 83 6.50 -14.09 10.83
N LEU A 84 6.91 -13.81 9.58
CA LEU A 84 7.53 -14.81 8.72
C LEU A 84 8.97 -15.07 9.13
N GLN A 85 9.36 -16.34 9.12
CA GLN A 85 10.74 -16.74 9.33
C GLN A 85 11.50 -16.72 8.00
N VAL A 86 12.64 -16.04 7.97
CA VAL A 86 13.60 -16.11 6.86
C VAL A 86 14.61 -17.23 7.14
N LEU A 87 14.56 -18.30 6.34
CA LEU A 87 15.39 -19.51 6.55
C LEU A 87 16.80 -19.37 5.97
N SER A 88 16.95 -18.65 4.88
CA SER A 88 18.23 -18.38 4.22
C SER A 88 18.10 -17.12 3.36
N ALA A 89 19.20 -16.39 3.22
CA ALA A 89 19.25 -15.19 2.39
C ALA A 89 20.54 -15.11 1.59
N GLU A 90 20.44 -14.56 0.39
CA GLU A 90 21.54 -14.34 -0.55
C GLU A 90 21.42 -12.95 -1.17
N LEU A 91 22.54 -12.24 -1.28
CA LEU A 91 22.66 -11.00 -2.04
C LEU A 91 23.52 -11.26 -3.28
N ASN A 92 22.95 -11.07 -4.47
CA ASN A 92 23.64 -11.38 -5.74
C ASN A 92 24.27 -12.79 -5.73
N ASP A 93 23.48 -13.78 -5.28
CA ASP A 93 23.85 -15.20 -5.17
C ASP A 93 24.97 -15.51 -4.14
N GLN A 94 25.28 -14.57 -3.24
CA GLN A 94 26.21 -14.77 -2.11
C GLN A 94 25.43 -14.82 -0.80
N PRO A 95 25.64 -15.84 0.05
CA PRO A 95 24.96 -15.97 1.33
C PRO A 95 25.22 -14.76 2.24
N ILE A 96 24.16 -14.29 2.91
CA ILE A 96 24.24 -13.18 3.87
C ILE A 96 23.48 -13.49 5.15
N ALA A 97 23.85 -12.78 6.23
CA ALA A 97 23.16 -12.88 7.50
C ALA A 97 21.84 -12.09 7.48
N VAL A 98 20.84 -12.60 8.19
CA VAL A 98 19.56 -11.98 8.41
C VAL A 98 19.23 -11.96 9.92
N THR A 99 18.66 -10.87 10.38
CA THR A 99 18.16 -10.72 11.75
C THR A 99 16.73 -10.19 11.70
N SER A 100 15.81 -10.86 12.39
CA SER A 100 14.43 -10.43 12.54
C SER A 100 14.18 -9.97 13.97
N THR A 101 13.65 -8.77 14.12
CA THR A 101 13.29 -8.14 15.41
C THR A 101 11.89 -7.52 15.31
N THR A 102 11.39 -6.96 16.39
CA THR A 102 10.16 -6.15 16.41
C THR A 102 10.26 -4.88 15.56
N ASP A 103 11.48 -4.40 15.30
CA ASP A 103 11.71 -3.16 14.54
C ASP A 103 11.87 -3.39 13.05
N GLY A 104 12.15 -4.64 12.64
CA GLY A 104 12.30 -4.98 11.23
C GLY A 104 13.07 -6.26 10.93
N ILE A 105 13.11 -6.60 9.65
CA ILE A 105 13.91 -7.68 9.10
C ILE A 105 15.12 -7.05 8.42
N THR A 106 16.31 -7.30 8.97
CA THR A 106 17.58 -6.67 8.54
C THR A 106 18.50 -7.71 7.89
N PHE A 107 18.97 -7.41 6.70
CA PHE A 107 19.95 -8.18 5.95
C PHE A 107 21.28 -7.43 5.95
N ALA A 108 22.32 -8.06 6.52
CA ALA A 108 23.66 -7.49 6.57
C ALA A 108 24.35 -7.63 5.20
N LEU A 109 24.90 -6.55 4.67
CA LEU A 109 25.61 -6.60 3.39
C LEU A 109 27.08 -6.99 3.61
N PRO A 110 27.65 -7.89 2.80
CA PRO A 110 29.04 -8.32 2.92
C PRO A 110 30.04 -7.19 2.58
N SER A 111 29.58 -6.22 1.78
CA SER A 111 30.30 -4.99 1.48
C SER A 111 29.28 -3.87 1.26
N ALA A 112 29.69 -2.63 1.53
CA ALA A 112 28.82 -1.47 1.34
C ALA A 112 28.46 -1.28 -0.15
N LEU A 113 27.19 -0.96 -0.40
CA LEU A 113 26.72 -0.56 -1.73
C LEU A 113 26.86 0.97 -1.87
N ALA A 114 27.48 1.39 -2.95
CA ALA A 114 27.55 2.79 -3.31
C ALA A 114 26.19 3.28 -3.85
N LYS A 115 25.96 4.59 -3.81
CA LYS A 115 24.77 5.23 -4.38
C LYS A 115 24.57 4.85 -5.85
N GLY A 116 23.36 4.46 -6.20
CA GLY A 116 23.00 4.02 -7.54
C GLY A 116 23.29 2.54 -7.82
N ALA A 117 24.06 1.84 -6.97
CA ALA A 117 24.32 0.41 -7.13
C ALA A 117 23.02 -0.39 -7.00
N ARG A 118 22.85 -1.38 -7.88
CA ARG A 118 21.72 -2.32 -7.86
C ARG A 118 22.11 -3.64 -7.24
N ALA A 119 21.17 -4.25 -6.53
CA ALA A 119 21.37 -5.58 -5.96
C ALA A 119 20.08 -6.41 -6.06
N SER A 120 20.26 -7.73 -6.02
CA SER A 120 19.18 -8.71 -5.98
C SER A 120 19.30 -9.50 -4.67
N LEU A 121 18.32 -9.29 -3.78
CA LEU A 121 18.18 -10.01 -2.53
C LEU A 121 17.21 -11.18 -2.75
N THR A 122 17.64 -12.41 -2.50
CA THR A 122 16.82 -13.63 -2.63
C THR A 122 16.82 -14.36 -1.29
N PHE A 123 15.66 -14.82 -0.83
CA PHE A 123 15.55 -15.52 0.45
C PHE A 123 14.34 -16.46 0.48
N LYS A 124 14.43 -17.46 1.37
CA LYS A 124 13.34 -18.41 1.64
C LYS A 124 12.55 -17.94 2.86
N ILE A 125 11.24 -17.97 2.74
CA ILE A 125 10.31 -17.61 3.82
C ILE A 125 9.38 -18.78 4.16
N VAL A 126 9.02 -18.85 5.43
CA VAL A 126 7.98 -19.77 5.94
C VAL A 126 7.30 -19.13 7.16
N GLY A 127 6.02 -19.39 7.33
CA GLY A 127 5.30 -18.96 8.52
C GLY A 127 3.81 -18.75 8.29
N VAL A 128 3.12 -18.41 9.36
CA VAL A 128 1.72 -17.97 9.34
C VAL A 128 1.73 -16.47 9.55
N PRO A 129 1.21 -15.67 8.60
CA PRO A 129 1.07 -14.23 8.79
C PRO A 129 0.24 -13.92 10.04
N ALA A 130 0.68 -12.96 10.84
CA ALA A 130 -0.03 -12.56 12.07
C ALA A 130 -1.29 -11.75 11.75
N GLN A 131 -1.24 -10.98 10.69
CA GLN A 131 -2.32 -10.15 10.15
C GLN A 131 -2.32 -10.25 8.61
N GLY A 132 -3.22 -9.52 7.95
CA GLY A 132 -3.20 -9.41 6.51
C GLY A 132 -3.54 -10.68 5.73
N VAL A 133 -4.00 -11.74 6.40
CA VAL A 133 -4.55 -12.96 5.78
C VAL A 133 -5.85 -13.34 6.48
N VAL A 134 -6.93 -13.43 5.71
CA VAL A 134 -8.29 -13.69 6.20
C VAL A 134 -8.82 -14.98 5.58
N ARG A 135 -9.36 -15.89 6.40
CA ARG A 135 -9.97 -17.12 5.92
C ARG A 135 -11.26 -16.84 5.16
N ALA A 136 -11.46 -17.58 4.08
CA ALA A 136 -12.69 -17.66 3.32
C ALA A 136 -13.24 -19.09 3.33
N ALA A 137 -14.40 -19.32 2.70
CA ALA A 137 -15.08 -20.62 2.72
C ALA A 137 -14.21 -21.79 2.22
N SER A 138 -13.40 -21.57 1.17
CA SER A 138 -12.61 -22.61 0.51
C SER A 138 -11.11 -22.32 0.48
N GLY A 139 -10.66 -21.27 1.18
CA GLY A 139 -9.26 -20.84 1.16
C GLY A 139 -9.05 -19.59 2.00
N PHE A 140 -8.36 -18.60 1.45
CA PHE A 140 -8.10 -17.33 2.11
C PHE A 140 -7.77 -16.22 1.11
N TYR A 141 -7.80 -14.99 1.59
CA TYR A 141 -7.36 -13.79 0.85
C TYR A 141 -6.48 -12.93 1.74
N THR A 142 -5.66 -12.08 1.11
CA THR A 142 -4.84 -11.09 1.82
C THR A 142 -5.59 -9.77 1.93
N SER A 143 -5.43 -9.06 3.05
CA SER A 143 -6.11 -7.78 3.33
C SER A 143 -5.19 -6.81 4.06
N TYR A 144 -5.14 -5.55 3.65
CA TYR A 144 -4.45 -4.36 4.19
C TYR A 144 -2.93 -4.47 4.44
N PHE A 145 -2.44 -5.54 5.09
CA PHE A 145 -1.06 -5.64 5.58
C PHE A 145 -0.21 -6.49 4.65
N ALA A 146 0.17 -5.94 3.49
CA ALA A 146 0.98 -6.70 2.52
C ALA A 146 2.31 -7.19 3.13
N CYS A 147 2.95 -6.39 3.99
CA CYS A 147 4.23 -6.76 4.58
C CYS A 147 4.13 -7.87 5.65
N ASP A 148 2.94 -8.30 6.06
CA ASP A 148 2.77 -9.45 6.95
C ASP A 148 2.89 -10.79 6.22
N TRP A 149 2.52 -10.85 4.92
CA TRP A 149 2.61 -12.07 4.12
C TRP A 149 3.78 -12.09 3.13
N MET A 150 4.52 -10.98 3.03
CA MET A 150 5.77 -10.85 2.27
C MET A 150 6.73 -9.89 2.99
N VAL A 151 8.02 -9.95 2.67
CA VAL A 151 8.98 -8.95 3.17
C VAL A 151 8.90 -7.71 2.28
N CYS A 152 8.49 -6.58 2.84
CA CYS A 152 8.33 -5.34 2.09
C CYS A 152 8.45 -4.07 2.97
N LEU A 153 8.07 -2.91 2.44
CA LEU A 153 8.09 -1.62 3.11
C LEU A 153 6.65 -1.13 3.30
N GLN A 154 6.07 -1.38 4.49
CA GLN A 154 4.66 -1.05 4.80
C GLN A 154 4.40 0.45 4.78
N ASP A 155 5.31 1.24 5.38
CA ASP A 155 5.11 2.67 5.59
C ASP A 155 5.76 3.54 4.50
N SER A 156 5.92 2.99 3.31
CA SER A 156 6.52 3.66 2.16
C SER A 156 5.58 3.71 0.94
N PRO A 157 4.41 4.37 1.04
CA PRO A 157 3.45 4.42 -0.05
C PRO A 157 4.04 5.10 -1.31
N GLY A 158 5.03 5.96 -1.12
CA GLY A 158 5.75 6.63 -2.20
C GLY A 158 6.66 5.72 -3.03
N GLN A 159 7.00 4.53 -2.56
CA GLN A 159 7.85 3.59 -3.30
C GLN A 159 6.98 2.63 -4.15
N LYS A 160 6.95 2.87 -5.45
CA LYS A 160 6.29 1.99 -6.42
C LYS A 160 7.30 1.00 -7.01
N ALA A 161 6.94 -0.29 -7.00
CA ALA A 161 7.77 -1.37 -7.48
C ALA A 161 7.00 -2.30 -8.43
N SER A 162 7.71 -2.97 -9.33
CA SER A 162 7.13 -4.05 -10.12
C SER A 162 6.79 -5.24 -9.21
N PHE A 163 5.73 -6.00 -9.57
CA PHE A 163 5.30 -7.15 -8.79
C PHE A 163 5.04 -8.37 -9.67
N ALA A 164 5.52 -9.52 -9.22
CA ALA A 164 5.28 -10.81 -9.84
C ALA A 164 5.02 -11.86 -8.75
N LEU A 165 3.93 -12.62 -8.91
CA LEU A 165 3.56 -13.68 -7.98
C LEU A 165 3.30 -14.97 -8.74
N ASP A 166 3.98 -16.03 -8.32
CA ASP A 166 3.82 -17.40 -8.75
C ASP A 166 3.22 -18.20 -7.56
N LEU A 167 2.03 -18.73 -7.73
CA LEU A 167 1.32 -19.52 -6.71
C LEU A 167 1.29 -20.99 -7.13
N PHE A 168 1.75 -21.87 -6.24
CA PHE A 168 1.71 -23.32 -6.41
C PHE A 168 0.57 -23.89 -5.56
N VAL A 169 -0.55 -24.22 -6.18
CA VAL A 169 -1.78 -24.67 -5.50
C VAL A 169 -2.22 -26.06 -5.99
N PRO A 170 -3.03 -26.80 -5.21
CA PRO A 170 -3.64 -28.03 -5.70
C PRO A 170 -4.52 -27.79 -6.94
N ALA A 171 -4.73 -28.86 -7.73
CA ALA A 171 -5.68 -28.81 -8.85
C ALA A 171 -7.11 -28.48 -8.35
N GLY A 172 -7.84 -27.64 -9.10
CA GLY A 172 -9.19 -27.20 -8.77
C GLY A 172 -9.22 -25.97 -7.83
N ILE A 173 -8.07 -25.43 -7.45
CA ILE A 173 -7.99 -24.19 -6.68
C ILE A 173 -7.75 -23.02 -7.64
N ASP A 174 -8.60 -22.02 -7.55
CA ASP A 174 -8.46 -20.76 -8.25
C ASP A 174 -7.55 -19.79 -7.49
N THR A 175 -7.02 -18.82 -8.23
CA THR A 175 -6.22 -17.75 -7.63
C THR A 175 -6.58 -16.41 -8.25
N LEU A 176 -6.45 -15.35 -7.46
CA LEU A 176 -6.53 -13.97 -7.88
C LEU A 176 -5.30 -13.23 -7.34
N SER A 177 -4.72 -12.34 -8.13
CA SER A 177 -3.74 -11.35 -7.65
C SER A 177 -3.75 -10.12 -8.54
N ILE A 178 -2.93 -9.14 -8.20
CA ILE A 178 -2.81 -7.89 -8.96
C ILE A 178 -2.25 -8.12 -10.37
N GLY A 179 -2.71 -7.33 -11.32
CA GLY A 179 -2.26 -7.36 -12.72
C GLY A 179 -2.96 -8.39 -13.57
N VAL A 180 -2.22 -9.13 -14.36
CA VAL A 180 -2.75 -10.12 -15.31
C VAL A 180 -2.30 -11.53 -14.95
N GLY A 181 -3.25 -12.46 -15.00
CA GLY A 181 -2.98 -13.89 -14.90
C GLY A 181 -2.43 -14.43 -16.23
N LEU A 182 -1.31 -15.15 -16.15
CA LEU A 182 -0.74 -15.86 -17.30
C LEU A 182 -1.31 -17.28 -17.38
N PRO A 183 -1.18 -17.98 -18.53
CA PRO A 183 -1.64 -19.36 -18.65
C PRO A 183 -1.08 -20.25 -17.53
N GLN A 184 -1.97 -21.04 -16.94
CA GLN A 184 -1.66 -21.98 -15.87
C GLN A 184 -0.77 -23.12 -16.40
N LYS A 185 0.02 -23.73 -15.52
CA LYS A 185 0.87 -24.89 -15.84
C LYS A 185 0.66 -25.98 -14.80
N VAL A 186 0.19 -27.15 -15.25
CA VAL A 186 0.14 -28.35 -14.42
C VAL A 186 1.55 -28.89 -14.26
N LEU A 187 1.95 -29.20 -13.03
CA LEU A 187 3.26 -29.70 -12.68
C LEU A 187 3.24 -31.22 -12.47
N PRO A 188 4.39 -31.92 -12.62
CA PRO A 188 4.46 -33.38 -12.44
C PRO A 188 4.03 -33.87 -11.05
N ASN A 189 4.14 -33.04 -10.02
CA ASN A 189 3.74 -33.36 -8.64
C ASN A 189 2.25 -33.11 -8.34
N GLY A 190 1.42 -32.86 -9.37
CA GLY A 190 -0.02 -32.63 -9.23
C GLY A 190 -0.41 -31.20 -8.81
N LEU A 191 0.55 -30.33 -8.55
CA LEU A 191 0.26 -28.91 -8.31
C LEU A 191 0.01 -28.16 -9.63
N VAL A 192 -0.71 -27.07 -9.54
CA VAL A 192 -0.92 -26.12 -10.63
C VAL A 192 -0.18 -24.84 -10.29
N LEU A 193 0.63 -24.37 -11.23
CA LEU A 193 1.32 -23.08 -11.16
C LEU A 193 0.45 -22.00 -11.79
N HIS A 194 0.00 -21.04 -10.97
CA HIS A 194 -0.66 -19.83 -11.38
C HIS A 194 0.33 -18.66 -11.32
N ARG A 195 0.40 -17.87 -12.39
CA ARG A 195 1.38 -16.79 -12.50
C ARG A 195 0.66 -15.46 -12.71
N TRP A 196 0.95 -14.49 -11.85
CA TRP A 196 0.40 -13.15 -11.90
C TRP A 196 1.50 -12.11 -12.09
N ARG A 197 1.23 -11.11 -12.92
CA ARG A 197 2.20 -10.05 -13.24
C ARG A 197 1.50 -8.71 -13.22
N ALA A 198 1.96 -7.80 -12.36
CA ALA A 198 1.53 -6.41 -12.41
C ALA A 198 1.99 -5.79 -13.74
N THR A 199 1.12 -5.05 -14.38
CA THR A 199 1.38 -4.43 -15.69
C THR A 199 2.21 -3.16 -15.57
N ARG A 200 2.25 -2.59 -14.36
CA ARG A 200 2.99 -1.39 -13.99
C ARG A 200 3.46 -1.45 -12.52
N PRO A 201 4.39 -0.58 -12.10
CA PRO A 201 4.75 -0.48 -10.69
C PRO A 201 3.61 0.07 -9.84
N TYR A 202 3.42 -0.52 -8.65
CA TYR A 202 2.50 -0.08 -7.61
C TYR A 202 3.19 -0.04 -6.25
N SER A 203 2.61 0.68 -5.29
CA SER A 203 3.04 0.69 -3.90
C SER A 203 2.74 -0.65 -3.23
N ALA A 204 3.62 -1.09 -2.31
CA ALA A 204 3.53 -2.43 -1.74
C ALA A 204 2.20 -2.70 -1.00
N TYR A 205 1.61 -1.70 -0.35
CA TYR A 205 0.33 -1.86 0.36
C TYR A 205 -0.85 -2.25 -0.55
N LEU A 206 -0.71 -2.06 -1.88
CA LEU A 206 -1.71 -2.44 -2.88
C LEU A 206 -1.55 -3.87 -3.41
N PHE A 207 -0.51 -4.58 -2.95
CA PHE A 207 -0.29 -5.97 -3.35
C PHE A 207 -1.22 -6.89 -2.55
N GLY A 208 -1.78 -7.85 -3.24
CA GLY A 208 -2.66 -8.81 -2.62
C GLY A 208 -2.89 -10.02 -3.50
N PHE A 209 -3.41 -11.08 -2.90
CA PHE A 209 -3.86 -12.27 -3.60
C PHE A 209 -4.98 -12.99 -2.84
N ALA A 210 -5.71 -13.84 -3.55
CA ALA A 210 -6.66 -14.76 -2.96
C ALA A 210 -6.47 -16.15 -3.57
N VAL A 211 -6.75 -17.17 -2.78
CA VAL A 211 -6.72 -18.59 -3.17
C VAL A 211 -7.97 -19.29 -2.64
N GLY A 212 -8.62 -20.09 -3.46
CA GLY A 212 -9.84 -20.79 -3.08
C GLY A 212 -10.60 -21.28 -4.29
N THR A 213 -11.86 -21.64 -4.12
CA THR A 213 -12.78 -21.92 -5.23
C THR A 213 -13.71 -20.73 -5.39
N PHE A 214 -13.79 -20.17 -6.61
CA PHE A 214 -14.57 -18.99 -6.89
C PHE A 214 -15.59 -19.30 -7.99
N SER A 215 -16.89 -19.00 -7.78
CA SER A 215 -17.77 -18.84 -8.92
C SER A 215 -17.49 -17.51 -9.60
N GLN A 216 -17.59 -17.48 -10.93
CA GLN A 216 -17.16 -16.33 -11.71
C GLN A 216 -18.24 -15.89 -12.70
N GLN A 217 -18.42 -14.59 -12.80
CA GLN A 217 -19.13 -13.91 -13.89
C GLN A 217 -18.25 -12.80 -14.48
N SER A 218 -18.55 -12.35 -15.68
CA SER A 218 -17.83 -11.25 -16.31
C SER A 218 -18.73 -10.40 -17.18
N ALA A 219 -18.39 -9.11 -17.27
CA ALA A 219 -19.01 -8.17 -18.17
C ALA A 219 -17.94 -7.47 -19.01
N LYS A 220 -18.17 -7.33 -20.31
CA LYS A 220 -17.31 -6.58 -21.22
C LYS A 220 -18.11 -5.43 -21.82
N THR A 221 -17.61 -4.22 -21.61
CA THR A 221 -18.25 -2.98 -22.10
C THR A 221 -17.19 -2.06 -22.72
N THR A 222 -17.61 -0.90 -23.20
CA THR A 222 -16.68 0.15 -23.66
C THR A 222 -15.83 0.73 -22.54
N ALA A 223 -16.29 0.63 -21.29
CA ALA A 223 -15.54 1.11 -20.11
C ALA A 223 -14.41 0.15 -19.67
N GLY A 224 -14.49 -1.14 -20.08
CA GLY A 224 -13.49 -2.15 -19.73
C GLY A 224 -14.06 -3.56 -19.62
N THR A 225 -13.20 -4.46 -19.17
CA THR A 225 -13.57 -5.83 -18.81
C THR A 225 -13.65 -5.96 -17.29
N PHE A 226 -14.80 -6.37 -16.79
CA PHE A 226 -15.07 -6.55 -15.36
C PHE A 226 -15.22 -8.03 -15.06
N VAL A 227 -14.58 -8.50 -14.01
CA VAL A 227 -14.65 -9.88 -13.52
C VAL A 227 -15.20 -9.86 -12.12
N TYR A 228 -16.20 -10.64 -11.84
CA TYR A 228 -16.84 -10.76 -10.55
C TYR A 228 -16.63 -12.17 -10.05
N LEU A 229 -16.09 -12.29 -8.83
CA LEU A 229 -15.78 -13.55 -8.18
C LEU A 229 -16.56 -13.66 -6.89
N ASP A 230 -17.15 -14.83 -6.61
CA ASP A 230 -17.71 -15.15 -5.30
C ASP A 230 -16.78 -16.07 -4.53
N GLY A 231 -16.13 -15.52 -3.51
CA GLY A 231 -15.30 -16.25 -2.54
C GLY A 231 -16.07 -16.63 -1.27
N THR A 232 -17.38 -16.31 -1.17
CA THR A 232 -18.19 -16.64 0.02
C THR A 232 -18.64 -18.10 0.03
N GLY A 233 -18.72 -18.75 -1.14
CA GLY A 233 -19.29 -20.08 -1.31
C GLY A 233 -20.80 -20.14 -1.13
N GLN A 234 -21.51 -19.01 -1.11
CA GLN A 234 -22.95 -18.93 -0.87
C GLN A 234 -23.78 -18.83 -2.15
N GLY A 235 -23.13 -18.82 -3.32
CA GLY A 235 -23.79 -18.71 -4.62
C GLY A 235 -24.44 -17.34 -4.88
N ALA A 236 -23.69 -16.27 -4.57
CA ALA A 236 -24.15 -14.90 -4.73
C ALA A 236 -24.51 -14.58 -6.19
N ASN A 237 -25.57 -13.78 -6.38
CA ASN A 237 -25.91 -13.23 -7.69
C ASN A 237 -24.97 -12.08 -8.03
N LEU A 238 -23.80 -12.42 -8.58
CA LEU A 238 -22.73 -11.45 -8.90
C LEU A 238 -23.17 -10.40 -9.94
N ALA A 239 -24.04 -10.77 -10.90
CA ALA A 239 -24.54 -9.81 -11.89
C ALA A 239 -25.39 -8.72 -11.23
N ALA A 240 -26.24 -9.07 -10.28
CA ALA A 240 -27.03 -8.10 -9.51
C ALA A 240 -26.15 -7.30 -8.55
N ALA A 241 -25.25 -7.97 -7.83
CA ALA A 241 -24.36 -7.34 -6.88
C ALA A 241 -23.49 -6.23 -7.48
N PHE A 242 -22.98 -6.46 -8.68
CA PHE A 242 -22.03 -5.55 -9.33
C PHE A 242 -22.58 -4.88 -10.60
N GLN A 243 -23.90 -4.79 -10.74
CA GLN A 243 -24.57 -4.24 -11.95
C GLN A 243 -24.15 -2.80 -12.27
N GLN A 244 -23.80 -1.99 -11.28
CA GLN A 244 -23.41 -0.59 -11.46
C GLN A 244 -21.93 -0.41 -11.83
N THR A 245 -21.08 -1.41 -11.60
CA THR A 245 -19.62 -1.32 -11.81
C THR A 245 -19.22 -0.73 -13.18
N PRO A 246 -19.80 -1.16 -14.34
CA PRO A 246 -19.41 -0.59 -15.62
C PRO A 246 -19.76 0.90 -15.79
N SER A 247 -20.89 1.35 -15.25
CA SER A 247 -21.30 2.75 -15.33
C SER A 247 -20.50 3.65 -14.40
N ILE A 248 -20.15 3.15 -13.20
CA ILE A 248 -19.21 3.81 -12.27
C ILE A 248 -17.85 4.00 -12.95
N ALA A 249 -17.32 2.94 -13.58
CA ALA A 249 -16.04 3.01 -14.29
C ALA A 249 -16.06 4.01 -15.45
N ALA A 250 -17.15 4.07 -16.22
CA ALA A 250 -17.30 5.04 -17.30
C ALA A 250 -17.29 6.49 -16.79
N PHE A 251 -18.01 6.75 -15.70
CA PHE A 251 -18.03 8.06 -15.05
C PHE A 251 -16.65 8.46 -14.53
N PHE A 252 -15.94 7.57 -13.84
CA PHE A 252 -14.61 7.87 -13.30
C PHE A 252 -13.57 8.04 -14.43
N ALA A 253 -13.65 7.28 -15.50
CA ALA A 253 -12.80 7.47 -16.67
C ALA A 253 -12.96 8.87 -17.29
N GLN A 254 -14.20 9.38 -17.35
CA GLN A 254 -14.50 10.74 -17.81
C GLN A 254 -13.95 11.79 -16.84
N ALA A 255 -14.16 11.60 -15.54
CA ALA A 255 -13.68 12.51 -14.47
C ALA A 255 -12.15 12.56 -14.42
N ALA A 256 -11.49 11.42 -14.55
CA ALA A 256 -10.03 11.29 -14.58
C ALA A 256 -9.43 11.75 -15.91
N GLY A 257 -10.20 11.71 -17.00
CA GLY A 257 -9.76 11.99 -18.34
C GLY A 257 -8.85 10.92 -18.95
N ILE A 258 -8.83 9.73 -18.35
CA ILE A 258 -8.14 8.53 -18.84
C ILE A 258 -9.04 7.31 -18.60
N ALA A 259 -8.92 6.32 -19.47
CA ALA A 259 -9.66 5.06 -19.34
C ALA A 259 -9.32 4.32 -18.04
N LEU A 260 -10.13 3.29 -17.74
CA LEU A 260 -9.84 2.36 -16.64
C LEU A 260 -8.41 1.84 -16.77
N PRO A 261 -7.57 1.99 -15.72
CA PRO A 261 -6.23 1.45 -15.74
C PRO A 261 -6.23 -0.04 -16.10
N ASP A 262 -5.32 -0.43 -17.01
CA ASP A 262 -5.20 -1.79 -17.54
C ASP A 262 -6.42 -2.34 -18.29
N GLY A 263 -7.49 -1.55 -18.45
CA GLY A 263 -8.71 -1.94 -19.17
C GLY A 263 -9.48 -3.11 -18.55
N ARG A 264 -9.08 -3.54 -17.34
CA ARG A 264 -9.68 -4.66 -16.60
C ARG A 264 -9.72 -4.36 -15.09
N TYR A 265 -10.80 -4.82 -14.45
CA TYR A 265 -10.96 -4.75 -13.01
C TYR A 265 -11.69 -5.98 -12.49
N THR A 266 -11.26 -6.49 -11.35
CA THR A 266 -11.88 -7.64 -10.69
C THR A 266 -12.46 -7.23 -9.35
N GLN A 267 -13.64 -7.72 -9.00
CA GLN A 267 -14.24 -7.59 -7.68
C GLN A 267 -14.41 -8.98 -7.10
N LEU A 268 -13.79 -9.23 -5.94
CA LEU A 268 -13.93 -10.47 -5.19
C LEU A 268 -14.87 -10.24 -4.01
N LEU A 269 -16.04 -10.87 -4.07
CA LEU A 269 -16.96 -10.89 -2.94
C LEU A 269 -16.44 -11.85 -1.88
N VAL A 270 -16.30 -11.34 -0.65
CA VAL A 270 -15.76 -12.08 0.50
C VAL A 270 -16.72 -12.03 1.69
N PRO A 271 -16.63 -12.96 2.67
CA PRO A 271 -17.40 -12.86 3.89
C PRO A 271 -17.06 -11.58 4.67
N GLY A 272 -18.04 -11.07 5.46
CA GLY A 272 -17.82 -9.95 6.38
C GLY A 272 -18.00 -8.58 5.76
N GLN A 273 -17.27 -7.59 6.30
CA GLN A 273 -17.38 -6.17 5.97
C GLN A 273 -16.12 -5.62 5.29
N GLU A 274 -15.31 -6.47 4.69
CA GLU A 274 -14.08 -6.07 4.01
C GLU A 274 -14.34 -5.07 2.89
N ALA A 275 -13.48 -4.08 2.78
CA ALA A 275 -13.43 -3.13 1.68
C ALA A 275 -11.96 -2.77 1.44
N GLN A 276 -11.38 -3.21 0.32
CA GLN A 276 -9.97 -2.97 0.04
C GLN A 276 -9.69 -2.77 -1.43
N GLU A 277 -8.88 -1.77 -1.70
CA GLU A 277 -8.47 -1.24 -2.99
C GLU A 277 -7.19 -1.87 -3.56
N ALA A 278 -7.05 -3.18 -3.60
CA ALA A 278 -5.85 -3.76 -4.23
C ALA A 278 -5.70 -3.30 -5.70
N ALA A 279 -4.47 -3.23 -6.20
CA ALA A 279 -4.25 -2.81 -7.58
C ALA A 279 -4.91 -3.81 -8.56
N THR A 280 -5.76 -3.31 -9.46
CA THR A 280 -6.53 -4.07 -10.47
C THR A 280 -7.65 -4.96 -9.95
N PHE A 281 -7.82 -5.09 -8.64
CA PHE A 281 -8.99 -5.74 -8.05
C PHE A 281 -9.37 -5.10 -6.70
N SER A 282 -10.58 -5.37 -6.22
CA SER A 282 -10.96 -5.05 -4.85
C SER A 282 -11.59 -6.23 -4.14
N LEU A 283 -11.50 -6.22 -2.81
CA LEU A 283 -12.28 -7.07 -1.92
C LEU A 283 -13.54 -6.33 -1.53
N ILE A 284 -14.69 -7.00 -1.63
CA ILE A 284 -15.99 -6.43 -1.26
C ILE A 284 -16.66 -7.39 -0.29
N GLY A 285 -16.88 -6.97 0.95
CA GLY A 285 -17.56 -7.75 1.96
C GLY A 285 -19.05 -7.88 1.67
N VAL A 286 -19.58 -9.08 1.77
CA VAL A 286 -21.00 -9.36 1.51
C VAL A 286 -21.92 -8.54 2.42
N GLN A 287 -21.54 -8.34 3.68
CA GLN A 287 -22.32 -7.53 4.64
C GLN A 287 -22.25 -6.03 4.32
N ALA A 288 -21.09 -5.55 3.83
CA ALA A 288 -20.93 -4.16 3.40
C ALA A 288 -21.74 -3.85 2.13
N LEU A 289 -22.05 -4.88 1.34
CA LEU A 289 -22.83 -4.75 0.10
C LEU A 289 -24.34 -4.87 0.31
N GLN A 290 -24.82 -5.33 1.48
CA GLN A 290 -26.25 -5.55 1.72
C GLN A 290 -27.10 -4.30 1.52
N ASP A 291 -26.66 -3.17 2.11
CA ASP A 291 -27.37 -1.90 1.97
C ASP A 291 -27.48 -1.44 0.50
N GLU A 292 -26.47 -1.73 -0.31
CA GLU A 292 -26.46 -1.39 -1.74
C GLU A 292 -27.37 -2.30 -2.60
N GLN A 293 -27.67 -3.49 -2.13
CA GLN A 293 -28.62 -4.38 -2.79
C GLN A 293 -30.07 -3.96 -2.56
N GLU A 294 -30.36 -3.40 -1.37
CA GLU A 294 -31.70 -2.91 -0.99
C GLU A 294 -31.99 -1.54 -1.63
N ASP A 295 -30.99 -0.64 -1.66
CA ASP A 295 -31.09 0.68 -2.28
C ASP A 295 -29.89 0.93 -3.22
N PRO A 296 -30.10 0.91 -4.55
CA PRO A 296 -29.05 1.21 -5.53
C PRO A 296 -28.36 2.57 -5.34
N ALA A 297 -29.02 3.54 -4.69
CA ALA A 297 -28.40 4.83 -4.35
C ALA A 297 -27.38 4.72 -3.21
N SER A 298 -27.31 3.57 -2.52
CA SER A 298 -26.33 3.26 -1.49
C SER A 298 -24.97 2.74 -2.02
N SER A 299 -24.72 2.80 -3.33
CA SER A 299 -23.54 2.23 -4.03
C SER A 299 -22.16 2.80 -3.58
N TRP A 300 -22.00 3.00 -2.28
CA TRP A 300 -20.82 3.65 -1.71
C TRP A 300 -19.56 2.78 -1.83
N ILE A 301 -19.64 1.52 -1.41
CA ILE A 301 -18.47 0.64 -1.35
C ILE A 301 -17.95 0.30 -2.75
N ILE A 302 -18.84 -0.04 -3.69
CA ILE A 302 -18.46 -0.37 -5.06
C ILE A 302 -17.81 0.84 -5.73
N ALA A 303 -18.38 2.04 -5.57
CA ALA A 303 -17.86 3.26 -6.17
C ALA A 303 -16.53 3.68 -5.50
N HIS A 304 -16.40 3.56 -4.18
CA HIS A 304 -15.19 3.92 -3.46
C HIS A 304 -13.99 3.06 -3.89
N GLU A 305 -14.13 1.73 -3.82
CA GLU A 305 -13.06 0.80 -4.18
C GLU A 305 -12.71 0.87 -5.68
N MET A 306 -13.68 1.19 -6.53
CA MET A 306 -13.43 1.44 -7.94
C MET A 306 -12.66 2.75 -8.17
N ALA A 307 -12.99 3.82 -7.45
CA ALA A 307 -12.33 5.12 -7.62
C ALA A 307 -10.83 5.04 -7.30
N HIS A 308 -10.45 4.18 -6.35
CA HIS A 308 -9.06 3.93 -6.03
C HIS A 308 -8.22 3.48 -7.21
N GLN A 309 -8.79 2.86 -8.23
CA GLN A 309 -8.01 2.44 -9.40
C GLN A 309 -7.34 3.63 -10.12
N TRP A 310 -7.91 4.83 -10.02
CA TRP A 310 -7.29 6.09 -10.49
C TRP A 310 -6.60 6.85 -9.37
N TRP A 311 -7.26 7.07 -8.22
CA TRP A 311 -6.80 7.90 -7.10
C TRP A 311 -6.54 7.02 -5.86
N GLY A 312 -5.29 6.73 -5.62
CA GLY A 312 -4.77 5.76 -4.65
C GLY A 312 -3.82 4.75 -5.30
N ASN A 313 -4.24 4.10 -6.39
CA ASN A 313 -3.47 3.05 -7.05
C ASN A 313 -2.60 3.61 -8.20
N LEU A 314 -3.22 4.24 -9.20
CA LEU A 314 -2.49 4.80 -10.33
C LEU A 314 -1.74 6.08 -9.93
N VAL A 315 -2.42 7.01 -9.27
CA VAL A 315 -1.87 8.22 -8.65
C VAL A 315 -1.93 8.02 -7.15
N THR A 316 -0.78 7.90 -6.48
CA THR A 316 -0.69 7.49 -5.07
C THR A 316 -0.03 8.60 -4.25
N CYS A 317 -0.45 8.81 -3.01
CA CYS A 317 0.24 9.75 -2.10
C CYS A 317 1.70 9.34 -1.88
N ALA A 318 2.61 10.31 -1.79
CA ALA A 318 4.03 10.09 -1.57
C ALA A 318 4.35 9.64 -0.14
N SER A 319 3.52 10.04 0.82
CA SER A 319 3.61 9.69 2.23
C SER A 319 2.22 9.55 2.86
N TRP A 320 2.13 8.89 4.02
CA TRP A 320 0.87 8.78 4.76
C TRP A 320 0.33 10.13 5.28
N GLN A 321 1.16 11.17 5.30
CA GLN A 321 0.74 12.54 5.58
C GLN A 321 -0.28 13.04 4.54
N ASP A 322 -0.08 12.70 3.27
CA ASP A 322 -0.94 13.08 2.16
C ASP A 322 -2.01 12.02 1.82
N PHE A 323 -2.29 11.06 2.71
CA PHE A 323 -3.22 9.95 2.45
C PHE A 323 -4.64 10.41 2.11
N TRP A 324 -5.04 11.62 2.51
CA TRP A 324 -6.29 12.22 2.10
C TRP A 324 -6.43 12.38 0.57
N LEU A 325 -5.31 12.44 -0.18
CA LEU A 325 -5.35 12.43 -1.65
C LEU A 325 -5.84 11.10 -2.21
N ASN A 326 -5.60 9.99 -1.51
CA ASN A 326 -6.19 8.71 -1.85
C ASN A 326 -7.66 8.67 -1.39
N GLU A 327 -7.93 8.93 -0.13
CA GLU A 327 -9.21 8.66 0.51
C GLU A 327 -10.24 9.78 0.37
N GLY A 328 -9.80 11.02 0.52
CA GLY A 328 -10.68 12.19 0.39
C GLY A 328 -11.16 12.39 -1.04
N ILE A 329 -10.28 12.18 -2.03
CA ILE A 329 -10.66 12.25 -3.44
C ILE A 329 -11.64 11.13 -3.77
N THR A 330 -11.37 9.87 -3.37
CA THR A 330 -12.26 8.74 -3.66
C THR A 330 -13.61 8.88 -2.98
N THR A 331 -13.65 9.34 -1.73
CA THR A 331 -14.90 9.62 -1.02
C THR A 331 -15.71 10.73 -1.71
N PHE A 332 -15.05 11.80 -2.18
CA PHE A 332 -15.71 12.83 -3.00
C PHE A 332 -16.22 12.25 -4.33
N MET A 333 -15.47 11.35 -4.96
CA MET A 333 -15.87 10.75 -6.24
C MET A 333 -17.11 9.86 -6.09
N VAL A 334 -17.33 9.24 -4.93
CA VAL A 334 -18.61 8.57 -4.61
C VAL A 334 -19.76 9.57 -4.64
N ALA A 335 -19.63 10.70 -3.96
CA ALA A 335 -20.68 11.74 -3.96
C ALA A 335 -20.94 12.26 -5.39
N ALA A 336 -19.89 12.53 -6.17
CA ALA A 336 -20.01 12.97 -7.55
C ALA A 336 -20.65 11.92 -8.46
N TRP A 337 -20.35 10.65 -8.26
CA TRP A 337 -21.02 9.54 -8.95
C TRP A 337 -22.51 9.49 -8.60
N LYS A 338 -22.85 9.56 -7.32
CA LYS A 338 -24.25 9.55 -6.88
C LYS A 338 -25.03 10.75 -7.42
N GLN A 339 -24.44 11.94 -7.52
CA GLN A 339 -25.02 13.07 -8.21
C GLN A 339 -25.34 12.76 -9.67
N HIS A 340 -24.39 12.16 -10.37
CA HIS A 340 -24.54 11.80 -11.78
C HIS A 340 -25.64 10.75 -12.00
N ALA A 341 -25.70 9.74 -11.14
CA ALA A 341 -26.62 8.62 -11.30
C ALA A 341 -28.01 8.86 -10.70
N PHE A 342 -28.11 9.57 -9.59
CA PHE A 342 -29.32 9.69 -8.77
C PHE A 342 -29.72 11.14 -8.46
N GLY A 343 -28.95 12.12 -8.93
CA GLY A 343 -29.28 13.56 -8.80
C GLY A 343 -28.74 14.24 -7.56
N GLU A 344 -29.08 15.53 -7.44
CA GLU A 344 -28.49 16.42 -6.44
C GLU A 344 -28.80 15.99 -4.99
N ALA A 345 -29.97 15.44 -4.72
CA ALA A 345 -30.32 15.00 -3.38
C ALA A 345 -29.37 13.90 -2.87
N ALA A 346 -28.98 12.94 -3.71
CA ALA A 346 -28.03 11.88 -3.37
C ALA A 346 -26.62 12.45 -3.11
N TYR A 347 -26.21 13.47 -3.87
CA TYR A 347 -24.95 14.17 -3.61
C TYR A 347 -24.93 14.85 -2.24
N GLN A 348 -25.99 15.60 -1.92
CA GLN A 348 -26.07 16.30 -0.64
C GLN A 348 -26.14 15.33 0.53
N GLN A 349 -26.82 14.21 0.38
CA GLN A 349 -26.85 13.15 1.40
C GLN A 349 -25.44 12.62 1.74
N GLU A 350 -24.57 12.40 0.75
CA GLU A 350 -23.19 11.98 0.98
C GLU A 350 -22.37 13.08 1.69
N LEU A 351 -22.54 14.34 1.29
CA LEU A 351 -21.85 15.45 1.95
C LEU A 351 -22.34 15.64 3.40
N ASP A 352 -23.64 15.43 3.66
CA ASP A 352 -24.19 15.50 5.02
C ASP A 352 -23.65 14.36 5.90
N GLU A 353 -23.49 13.16 5.34
CA GLU A 353 -22.83 12.07 6.06
C GLU A 353 -21.36 12.40 6.35
N ALA A 354 -20.64 12.98 5.38
CA ALA A 354 -19.26 13.43 5.60
C ALA A 354 -19.19 14.52 6.71
N ARG A 355 -20.15 15.46 6.77
CA ARG A 355 -20.25 16.47 7.85
C ARG A 355 -20.50 15.81 9.21
N ARG A 356 -21.41 14.84 9.27
CA ARG A 356 -21.70 14.10 10.52
C ARG A 356 -20.48 13.33 11.02
N ARG A 357 -19.74 12.66 10.11
CA ARG A 357 -18.51 11.96 10.48
C ARG A 357 -17.40 12.91 10.92
N LEU A 358 -17.25 14.06 10.26
CA LEU A 358 -16.27 15.07 10.65
C LEU A 358 -16.59 15.67 12.04
N ALA A 359 -17.85 15.81 12.41
CA ALA A 359 -18.24 16.25 13.75
C ALA A 359 -17.63 15.38 14.86
N VAL A 360 -17.48 14.07 14.61
CA VAL A 360 -16.80 13.17 15.56
C VAL A 360 -15.35 13.57 15.86
N ALA A 361 -14.60 14.02 14.85
CA ALA A 361 -13.24 14.51 15.05
C ALA A 361 -13.23 15.86 15.78
N ARG A 362 -14.18 16.75 15.46
CA ARG A 362 -14.33 18.05 16.13
C ARG A 362 -14.70 17.90 17.59
N ASP A 363 -15.66 17.06 17.91
CA ASP A 363 -16.08 16.77 19.29
C ASP A 363 -14.93 16.15 20.12
N ALA A 364 -14.04 15.41 19.47
CA ALA A 364 -12.80 14.91 20.07
C ALA A 364 -11.67 15.95 20.16
N GLY A 365 -11.88 17.21 19.73
CA GLY A 365 -10.84 18.25 19.67
C GLY A 365 -9.74 17.96 18.64
N PHE A 366 -10.05 17.18 17.61
CA PHE A 366 -9.06 16.67 16.65
C PHE A 366 -9.41 16.99 15.18
N ASP A 367 -9.86 18.23 14.92
CA ASP A 367 -10.05 18.71 13.52
C ASP A 367 -8.70 19.20 12.95
N LYS A 368 -7.84 18.25 12.59
CA LYS A 368 -6.50 18.53 12.05
C LYS A 368 -6.54 18.92 10.57
N PRO A 369 -5.48 19.59 10.04
CA PRO A 369 -5.26 19.76 8.61
C PRO A 369 -5.28 18.41 7.86
N LEU A 370 -5.59 18.42 6.57
CA LEU A 370 -5.64 17.20 5.77
C LEU A 370 -4.27 16.54 5.62
N ALA A 371 -3.21 17.33 5.42
CA ALA A 371 -1.83 16.86 5.38
C ALA A 371 -1.23 16.80 6.81
N TRP A 372 -1.82 15.97 7.66
CA TRP A 372 -1.37 15.77 9.03
C TRP A 372 -0.38 14.61 9.15
N SER A 373 0.80 14.88 9.71
CA SER A 373 1.89 13.89 9.89
C SER A 373 1.91 13.21 11.26
N GLY A 374 1.10 13.70 12.22
CA GLY A 374 1.03 13.14 13.57
C GLY A 374 0.09 11.94 13.68
N GLU A 375 0.05 11.36 14.88
CA GLU A 375 -0.81 10.23 15.17
C GLU A 375 -2.28 10.64 15.35
N TYR A 376 -3.18 9.77 14.92
CA TYR A 376 -4.62 9.90 15.14
C TYR A 376 -5.03 9.08 16.36
N PRO A 377 -5.90 9.61 17.25
CA PRO A 377 -6.30 8.92 18.47
C PRO A 377 -7.09 7.62 18.20
N SER A 378 -7.67 7.48 17.03
CA SER A 378 -8.37 6.27 16.59
C SER A 378 -8.54 6.23 15.07
N LEU A 379 -8.78 5.05 14.50
CA LEU A 379 -9.13 4.88 13.09
C LEU A 379 -10.39 5.67 12.71
N ARG A 380 -11.36 5.76 13.62
CA ARG A 380 -12.60 6.54 13.42
C ARG A 380 -12.29 8.03 13.21
N VAL A 381 -11.42 8.61 14.03
CA VAL A 381 -10.99 10.02 13.89
C VAL A 381 -10.14 10.20 12.63
N ARG A 382 -9.23 9.28 12.33
CA ARG A 382 -8.46 9.31 11.09
C ARG A 382 -9.37 9.33 9.85
N ARG A 383 -10.38 8.45 9.80
CA ARG A 383 -11.36 8.41 8.71
C ARG A 383 -12.18 9.70 8.63
N ALA A 384 -12.58 10.27 9.77
CA ALA A 384 -13.30 11.54 9.80
C ALA A 384 -12.50 12.68 9.16
N VAL A 385 -11.18 12.74 9.37
CA VAL A 385 -10.31 13.77 8.78
C VAL A 385 -9.92 13.40 7.34
N GLN A 386 -9.29 12.28 7.10
CA GLN A 386 -8.71 12.00 5.79
C GLN A 386 -9.75 11.69 4.71
N TYR A 387 -10.85 11.02 5.05
CA TYR A 387 -11.95 10.69 4.13
C TYR A 387 -12.98 11.83 4.08
N SER A 388 -13.64 12.10 5.22
CA SER A 388 -14.80 12.98 5.24
C SER A 388 -14.44 14.44 5.06
N LYS A 389 -13.45 14.97 5.82
CA LYS A 389 -12.96 16.34 5.61
C LYS A 389 -12.33 16.49 4.22
N GLY A 390 -11.60 15.46 3.72
CA GLY A 390 -11.07 15.46 2.37
C GLY A 390 -12.15 15.58 1.31
N ALA A 391 -13.23 14.81 1.41
CA ALA A 391 -14.37 14.91 0.50
C ALA A 391 -15.06 16.27 0.56
N LEU A 392 -15.24 16.82 1.76
CA LEU A 392 -15.82 18.16 1.95
C LEU A 392 -14.92 19.26 1.36
N PHE A 393 -13.61 19.14 1.48
CA PHE A 393 -12.65 20.04 0.83
C PHE A 393 -12.78 19.97 -0.69
N MET A 394 -12.84 18.78 -1.29
CA MET A 394 -13.02 18.63 -2.72
C MET A 394 -14.34 19.20 -3.22
N ALA A 395 -15.44 19.05 -2.45
CA ALA A 395 -16.72 19.65 -2.75
C ALA A 395 -16.66 21.19 -2.68
N HIS A 396 -15.98 21.72 -1.64
CA HIS A 396 -15.76 23.17 -1.51
C HIS A 396 -14.89 23.73 -2.64
N LEU A 397 -13.83 23.01 -3.02
CA LEU A 397 -12.98 23.38 -4.15
C LEU A 397 -13.77 23.39 -5.47
N ARG A 398 -14.64 22.39 -5.70
CA ARG A 398 -15.55 22.35 -6.86
C ARG A 398 -16.49 23.53 -6.91
N GLN A 399 -17.10 23.88 -5.77
CA GLN A 399 -17.98 25.05 -5.66
C GLN A 399 -17.22 26.37 -5.93
N THR A 400 -16.02 26.51 -5.38
CA THR A 400 -15.15 27.69 -5.53
C THR A 400 -14.72 27.91 -6.98
N LEU A 401 -14.32 26.83 -7.68
CA LEU A 401 -13.78 26.90 -9.04
C LEU A 401 -14.86 26.83 -10.13
N GLY A 402 -16.02 26.28 -9.81
CA GLY A 402 -17.06 25.92 -10.77
C GLY A 402 -16.75 24.65 -11.56
N GLU A 403 -17.77 24.03 -12.11
CA GLU A 403 -17.73 22.72 -12.77
C GLU A 403 -16.61 22.59 -13.81
N ARG A 404 -16.52 23.55 -14.70
CA ARG A 404 -15.59 23.48 -15.83
C ARG A 404 -14.13 23.46 -15.38
N ALA A 405 -13.75 24.36 -14.49
CA ALA A 405 -12.38 24.51 -14.03
C ALA A 405 -12.00 23.35 -13.10
N PHE A 406 -12.88 22.95 -12.19
CA PHE A 406 -12.66 21.83 -11.29
C PHE A 406 -12.39 20.52 -12.05
N TRP A 407 -13.28 20.13 -12.95
CA TRP A 407 -13.09 18.87 -13.70
C TRP A 407 -11.91 18.93 -14.68
N ALA A 408 -11.58 20.11 -15.22
CA ALA A 408 -10.36 20.29 -15.99
C ALA A 408 -9.12 20.09 -15.10
N GLY A 409 -9.15 20.59 -13.86
CA GLY A 409 -8.12 20.39 -12.84
C GLY A 409 -7.95 18.92 -12.47
N MET A 410 -9.04 18.20 -12.20
CA MET A 410 -9.01 16.77 -11.90
C MET A 410 -8.40 15.95 -13.03
N ARG A 411 -8.81 16.20 -14.27
CA ARG A 411 -8.23 15.53 -15.46
C ARG A 411 -6.75 15.87 -15.62
N ARG A 412 -6.34 17.11 -15.38
CA ARG A 412 -4.95 17.52 -15.44
C ARG A 412 -4.11 16.84 -14.37
N TYR A 413 -4.58 16.86 -13.11
CA TYR A 413 -3.93 16.20 -11.97
C TYR A 413 -3.69 14.72 -12.26
N THR A 414 -4.74 14.02 -12.69
CA THR A 414 -4.66 12.58 -12.98
C THR A 414 -3.70 12.28 -14.13
N ARG A 415 -3.84 12.96 -15.29
CA ARG A 415 -3.01 12.70 -16.47
C ARG A 415 -1.53 13.00 -16.25
N LYS A 416 -1.21 14.09 -15.54
CA LYS A 416 0.17 14.50 -15.26
C LYS A 416 0.88 13.48 -14.35
N ASN A 417 0.11 12.82 -13.48
CA ASN A 417 0.66 11.99 -12.43
C ASN A 417 0.39 10.48 -12.61
N VAL A 418 0.04 10.05 -13.81
CA VAL A 418 -0.13 8.62 -14.15
C VAL A 418 1.11 7.82 -13.74
N GLY A 419 0.93 6.81 -12.86
CA GLY A 419 2.00 5.95 -12.37
C GLY A 419 2.96 6.61 -11.38
N ARG A 420 2.71 7.84 -10.96
CA ARG A 420 3.55 8.60 -10.04
C ARG A 420 2.98 8.62 -8.62
N THR A 421 3.81 9.09 -7.71
CA THR A 421 3.42 9.51 -6.37
C THR A 421 3.34 11.03 -6.30
N VAL A 422 2.45 11.54 -5.45
CA VAL A 422 2.05 12.95 -5.38
C VAL A 422 1.97 13.43 -3.94
N VAL A 423 2.09 14.74 -3.78
CA VAL A 423 1.82 15.45 -2.53
C VAL A 423 0.65 16.43 -2.76
N SER A 424 0.10 16.98 -1.69
CA SER A 424 -1.04 17.93 -1.76
C SER A 424 -0.80 19.09 -2.71
N HIS A 425 0.43 19.56 -2.83
CA HIS A 425 0.81 20.64 -3.76
C HIS A 425 0.60 20.29 -5.23
N ASP A 426 0.73 19.02 -5.64
CA ASP A 426 0.47 18.61 -7.03
C ASP A 426 -1.00 18.81 -7.43
N LEU A 427 -1.92 18.57 -6.51
CA LEU A 427 -3.34 18.85 -6.71
C LEU A 427 -3.59 20.36 -6.79
N GLN A 428 -3.02 21.14 -5.86
CA GLN A 428 -3.13 22.61 -5.84
C GLN A 428 -2.70 23.18 -7.19
N VAL A 429 -1.50 22.88 -7.66
CA VAL A 429 -0.96 23.36 -8.95
C VAL A 429 -1.86 22.98 -10.13
N ALA A 430 -2.43 21.78 -10.12
CA ALA A 430 -3.34 21.36 -11.19
C ALA A 430 -4.64 22.17 -11.21
N MET A 431 -5.18 22.49 -10.03
CA MET A 431 -6.40 23.30 -9.87
C MET A 431 -6.17 24.77 -10.18
N GLU A 432 -5.06 25.35 -9.72
CA GLU A 432 -4.66 26.73 -10.03
C GLU A 432 -4.46 26.93 -11.54
N HIS A 433 -3.74 26.03 -12.19
CA HIS A 433 -3.54 26.08 -13.63
C HIS A 433 -4.86 26.03 -14.43
N SER A 434 -5.82 25.22 -13.96
CA SER A 434 -7.08 25.01 -14.68
C SER A 434 -8.11 26.10 -14.44
N SER A 435 -7.99 26.83 -13.33
CA SER A 435 -8.90 27.90 -12.94
C SER A 435 -8.34 29.30 -13.19
N GLY A 436 -7.02 29.45 -13.27
CA GLY A 436 -6.33 30.74 -13.30
C GLY A 436 -6.41 31.50 -11.95
N ARG A 437 -6.74 30.81 -10.85
CA ARG A 437 -6.88 31.38 -9.51
C ARG A 437 -5.74 30.94 -8.62
N ASP A 438 -5.25 31.80 -7.75
CA ASP A 438 -4.41 31.46 -6.61
C ASP A 438 -5.26 30.77 -5.54
N LEU A 439 -4.87 29.57 -5.12
CA LEU A 439 -5.54 28.76 -4.12
C LEU A 439 -4.72 28.61 -2.84
N SER A 440 -3.62 29.34 -2.69
CA SER A 440 -2.69 29.22 -1.57
C SER A 440 -3.39 29.39 -0.22
N ALA A 441 -4.25 30.41 -0.05
CA ALA A 441 -4.99 30.63 1.18
C ALA A 441 -5.98 29.50 1.48
N LEU A 442 -6.64 28.95 0.45
CA LEU A 442 -7.59 27.86 0.61
C LEU A 442 -6.88 26.56 1.05
N PHE A 443 -5.74 26.25 0.43
CA PHE A 443 -4.94 25.08 0.80
C PHE A 443 -4.28 25.26 2.18
N ALA A 444 -3.80 26.46 2.52
CA ALA A 444 -3.30 26.76 3.87
C ALA A 444 -4.36 26.44 4.94
N GLN A 445 -5.59 26.90 4.74
CA GLN A 445 -6.68 26.70 5.70
C GLN A 445 -7.09 25.22 5.87
N TRP A 446 -7.20 24.47 4.79
CA TRP A 446 -7.78 23.12 4.84
C TRP A 446 -6.73 22.01 4.89
N VAL A 447 -5.62 22.20 4.17
CA VAL A 447 -4.64 21.14 3.89
C VAL A 447 -3.43 21.25 4.79
N TYR A 448 -2.82 22.45 4.91
CA TYR A 448 -1.54 22.59 5.62
C TYR A 448 -1.69 23.07 7.06
N GLY A 449 -2.80 23.74 7.41
CA GLY A 449 -2.96 24.47 8.67
C GLY A 449 -2.25 25.82 8.68
N ASP A 450 -2.54 26.65 9.65
CA ASP A 450 -2.00 28.02 9.73
C ASP A 450 -0.48 28.10 9.98
N GLU A 451 0.20 26.97 10.18
CA GLU A 451 1.66 26.91 10.37
C GLU A 451 2.48 27.09 9.06
N ALA A 452 1.83 27.20 7.91
CA ALA A 452 2.50 27.38 6.62
C ALA A 452 3.01 28.83 6.37
N THR A 453 2.96 29.71 7.38
CA THR A 453 3.38 31.12 7.31
C THR A 453 4.52 31.47 8.27
N ASN A 454 5.38 30.51 8.64
CA ASN A 454 6.63 30.82 9.34
C ASN A 454 7.84 30.26 8.60
#